data_45f3efd556ba1c775b3f85b9c624b141
#
_entry.id   45f3efd556ba1c775b3f85b9c624b141
#
_cell.length_a   1.000
_cell.length_b   1.000
_cell.length_c   1.000
_cell.angle_alpha   90.00
_cell.angle_beta   90.00
_cell.angle_gamma   90.00
#
_symmetry.space_group_name_H-M   'P 1'
#
loop_
_entity.id
_entity.type
_entity.pdbx_description
1 polymer ?
#
loop_
_entity_poly.entity_id
_entity_poly.type
_entity_poly.pdbx_seq_one_letter_code
_entity_poly.pdbx_strand_id
1 'polypeptide(L)'
;MNSLIITLVIYQLLLLFIGWWASKRTTDNEDFYLGGRKLGASVAALSASASSSSAWSLLGVSGAAYAWGLPAIWLIPSTLLGFFINWYWVAPRMWQQSRHDNALTLTEFLAGPPTDPARKTIMRLGAAVILFSFTFYVAAQFQAAGHTFASTLGIEPVTAIVLGAGIVLVYVMLGGFWAASITDSLQGLLMALGAIVLPLTALIAVGGPTALLTSLDMDGVSAITLWTRQESLAAGVGFVIGLAGIGLGYPGQPHVVNRFMAMENSADIPRARLIAIAWALVIYTGMIVLGWCGRILVSSLADGEQVLFALATLLLPSVLAGIMVSAILSAIMSTADSQLLVAASSVSHDMRNGKSATRGSLQLARWVVLLIGLAAIALAIYSPEAIFSRVLFAWQALAAAFGPLLIITLWRGPVRSKWRIAAMSSGFALTVILNWTTDTPGDIAERYIPLLAALGLAWWGSRKITQDV
;
A
#
# COMPACT_ATOMS: atom_id res chain seq x y z
N MET A 1 17.58 -2.68 30.38
CA MET A 1 16.93 -2.38 29.10
C MET A 1 15.90 -3.49 28.84
N ASN A 2 14.64 -3.15 28.60
CA ASN A 2 13.58 -4.15 28.43
C ASN A 2 13.92 -5.01 27.19
N SER A 3 13.76 -6.34 27.25
CA SER A 3 14.02 -7.26 26.13
C SER A 3 13.29 -6.88 24.84
N LEU A 4 12.12 -6.27 24.94
CA LEU A 4 11.37 -5.73 23.84
C LEU A 4 12.15 -4.62 23.09
N ILE A 5 12.73 -3.66 23.83
CA ILE A 5 13.53 -2.55 23.23
C ILE A 5 14.80 -3.11 22.58
N ILE A 6 15.44 -4.10 23.20
CA ILE A 6 16.63 -4.77 22.63
C ILE A 6 16.28 -5.39 21.27
N THR A 7 15.14 -6.11 21.19
CA THR A 7 14.66 -6.75 19.95
C THR A 7 14.45 -5.70 18.86
N LEU A 8 13.80 -4.58 19.18
CA LEU A 8 13.58 -3.47 18.23
C LEU A 8 14.88 -2.85 17.72
N VAL A 9 15.84 -2.59 18.62
CA VAL A 9 17.14 -2.02 18.25
C VAL A 9 17.91 -2.96 17.33
N ILE A 10 17.96 -4.26 17.67
CA ILE A 10 18.62 -5.28 16.83
C ILE A 10 17.96 -5.32 15.44
N TYR A 11 16.64 -5.32 15.38
CA TYR A 11 15.90 -5.31 14.13
C TYR A 11 16.23 -4.08 13.26
N GLN A 12 16.22 -2.88 13.84
CA GLN A 12 16.53 -1.65 13.12
C GLN A 12 17.98 -1.63 12.60
N LEU A 13 18.93 -2.07 13.42
CA LEU A 13 20.34 -2.17 13.02
C LEU A 13 20.54 -3.18 11.89
N LEU A 14 19.82 -4.30 11.91
CA LEU A 14 19.84 -5.31 10.85
C LEU A 14 19.33 -4.71 9.52
N LEU A 15 18.21 -3.99 9.54
CA LEU A 15 17.66 -3.34 8.34
C LEU A 15 18.61 -2.27 7.78
N LEU A 16 19.17 -1.42 8.64
CA LEU A 16 20.16 -0.41 8.23
C LEU A 16 21.40 -1.06 7.60
N PHE A 17 21.88 -2.16 8.17
CA PHE A 17 23.01 -2.91 7.63
C PHE A 17 22.69 -3.51 6.25
N ILE A 18 21.53 -4.16 6.10
CA ILE A 18 21.11 -4.75 4.82
C ILE A 18 20.90 -3.64 3.77
N GLY A 19 20.25 -2.54 4.13
CA GLY A 19 20.05 -1.39 3.25
C GLY A 19 21.37 -0.79 2.77
N TRP A 20 22.32 -0.58 3.69
CA TRP A 20 23.66 -0.10 3.35
C TRP A 20 24.44 -1.08 2.47
N TRP A 21 24.39 -2.38 2.76
CA TRP A 21 25.07 -3.40 1.96
C TRP A 21 24.47 -3.46 0.53
N ALA A 22 23.15 -3.44 0.42
CA ALA A 22 22.45 -3.51 -0.86
C ALA A 22 22.62 -2.23 -1.69
N SER A 23 22.73 -1.05 -1.06
CA SER A 23 22.92 0.24 -1.76
C SER A 23 24.21 0.30 -2.58
N LYS A 24 25.23 -0.49 -2.24
CA LYS A 24 26.52 -0.57 -2.98
C LYS A 24 26.37 -1.19 -4.38
N ARG A 25 25.23 -1.80 -4.69
CA ARG A 25 24.95 -2.43 -6.00
C ARG A 25 24.28 -1.51 -7.01
N THR A 26 23.90 -0.31 -6.61
CA THR A 26 23.26 0.67 -7.51
C THR A 26 24.32 1.42 -8.29
N THR A 27 24.41 1.17 -9.61
CA THR A 27 25.43 1.76 -10.49
C THR A 27 24.88 2.73 -11.52
N ASP A 28 23.62 2.53 -11.97
CA ASP A 28 22.99 3.35 -13.01
C ASP A 28 21.52 3.68 -12.68
N ASN A 29 20.80 4.26 -13.65
CA ASN A 29 19.41 4.67 -13.50
C ASN A 29 18.45 3.47 -13.44
N GLU A 30 18.69 2.44 -14.23
CA GLU A 30 17.87 1.24 -14.24
C GLU A 30 18.02 0.50 -12.91
N ASP A 31 19.24 0.44 -12.37
CA ASP A 31 19.49 -0.07 -11.04
C ASP A 31 18.75 0.76 -9.97
N PHE A 32 18.79 2.10 -10.08
CA PHE A 32 18.18 2.97 -9.08
C PHE A 32 16.65 2.91 -9.07
N TYR A 33 16.00 2.85 -10.26
CA TYR A 33 14.53 2.88 -10.37
C TYR A 33 13.88 1.50 -10.42
N LEU A 34 14.55 0.48 -10.95
CA LEU A 34 14.02 -0.87 -11.17
C LEU A 34 14.95 -2.00 -10.72
N GLY A 35 16.05 -1.70 -10.02
CA GLY A 35 17.00 -2.72 -9.57
C GLY A 35 17.65 -3.49 -10.73
N GLY A 36 17.88 -2.82 -11.87
CA GLY A 36 18.44 -3.44 -13.09
C GLY A 36 17.52 -4.48 -13.70
N ARG A 37 16.23 -4.49 -13.38
CA ARG A 37 15.24 -5.51 -13.80
C ARG A 37 15.67 -6.95 -13.48
N LYS A 38 16.28 -7.15 -12.31
CA LYS A 38 16.86 -8.43 -11.84
C LYS A 38 16.13 -9.03 -10.64
N LEU A 39 14.87 -8.64 -10.41
CA LEU A 39 14.11 -9.20 -9.30
C LEU A 39 13.63 -10.63 -9.63
N GLY A 40 14.06 -11.60 -8.82
CA GLY A 40 13.52 -12.95 -8.86
C GLY A 40 12.10 -13.02 -8.28
N ALA A 41 11.39 -14.12 -8.53
CA ALA A 41 9.99 -14.33 -8.17
C ALA A 41 9.66 -14.00 -6.71
N SER A 42 10.44 -14.51 -5.76
CA SER A 42 10.16 -14.36 -4.33
C SER A 42 10.36 -12.91 -3.87
N VAL A 43 11.43 -12.25 -4.32
CA VAL A 43 11.70 -10.85 -3.96
C VAL A 43 10.63 -9.94 -4.56
N ALA A 44 10.29 -10.11 -5.84
CA ALA A 44 9.25 -9.32 -6.49
C ALA A 44 7.88 -9.49 -5.80
N ALA A 45 7.50 -10.73 -5.47
CA ALA A 45 6.24 -11.04 -4.81
C ALA A 45 6.17 -10.44 -3.40
N LEU A 46 7.16 -10.70 -2.56
CA LEU A 46 7.17 -10.24 -1.17
C LEU A 46 7.32 -8.72 -1.08
N SER A 47 8.20 -8.11 -1.89
CA SER A 47 8.35 -6.66 -1.92
C SER A 47 7.08 -5.96 -2.42
N ALA A 48 6.46 -6.45 -3.52
CA ALA A 48 5.18 -5.90 -3.99
C ALA A 48 4.07 -6.04 -2.93
N SER A 49 4.00 -7.18 -2.26
CA SER A 49 2.99 -7.46 -1.23
C SER A 49 3.20 -6.61 0.02
N ALA A 50 4.41 -6.56 0.56
CA ALA A 50 4.74 -5.77 1.74
C ALA A 50 4.52 -4.27 1.49
N SER A 51 5.01 -3.74 0.35
CA SER A 51 4.83 -2.32 0.01
C SER A 51 3.37 -1.92 -0.20
N SER A 52 2.52 -2.82 -0.72
CA SER A 52 1.10 -2.53 -0.94
C SER A 52 0.25 -2.65 0.32
N SER A 53 0.76 -3.30 1.34
CA SER A 53 -0.05 -3.65 2.51
C SER A 53 0.03 -2.64 3.64
N SER A 54 1.17 -1.99 3.85
CA SER A 54 1.37 -0.87 4.78
C SER A 54 0.90 -1.11 6.25
N ALA A 55 0.98 -0.10 7.08
CA ALA A 55 0.34 -0.08 8.40
C ALA A 55 -1.16 -0.34 8.33
N TRP A 56 -1.82 0.01 7.20
CA TRP A 56 -3.24 -0.22 6.99
C TRP A 56 -3.63 -1.71 7.13
N SER A 57 -2.83 -2.61 6.54
CA SER A 57 -3.16 -4.04 6.58
C SER A 57 -3.02 -4.68 7.96
N LEU A 58 -2.12 -4.17 8.80
CA LEU A 58 -1.94 -4.70 10.16
C LEU A 58 -2.79 -3.95 11.18
N LEU A 59 -2.66 -2.63 11.27
CA LEU A 59 -3.37 -1.81 12.25
C LEU A 59 -4.79 -1.47 11.79
N GLY A 60 -4.94 -0.99 10.56
CA GLY A 60 -6.24 -0.58 10.03
C GLY A 60 -7.21 -1.76 9.89
N VAL A 61 -6.79 -2.89 9.31
CA VAL A 61 -7.66 -4.06 9.11
C VAL A 61 -8.01 -4.73 10.43
N SER A 62 -7.06 -4.90 11.36
CA SER A 62 -7.37 -5.46 12.68
C SER A 62 -8.25 -4.50 13.51
N GLY A 63 -8.00 -3.19 13.40
CA GLY A 63 -8.84 -2.16 14.01
C GLY A 63 -10.26 -2.14 13.46
N ALA A 64 -10.42 -2.25 12.13
CA ALA A 64 -11.73 -2.39 11.50
C ALA A 64 -12.45 -3.67 11.96
N ALA A 65 -11.76 -4.80 12.05
CA ALA A 65 -12.32 -6.04 12.57
C ALA A 65 -12.72 -5.93 14.05
N TYR A 66 -11.92 -5.22 14.85
CA TYR A 66 -12.27 -4.88 16.22
C TYR A 66 -13.53 -4.01 16.29
N ALA A 67 -13.61 -2.96 15.50
CA ALA A 67 -14.71 -1.99 15.53
C ALA A 67 -15.99 -2.50 14.85
N TRP A 68 -15.86 -3.20 13.71
CA TRP A 68 -17.01 -3.62 12.91
C TRP A 68 -17.54 -5.01 13.28
N GLY A 69 -16.70 -5.90 13.79
CA GLY A 69 -17.04 -7.32 13.99
C GLY A 69 -17.07 -8.08 12.66
N LEU A 70 -18.09 -8.93 12.46
CA LEU A 70 -18.22 -9.81 11.28
C LEU A 70 -18.17 -9.07 9.93
N PRO A 71 -18.72 -7.88 9.75
CA PRO A 71 -18.64 -7.13 8.47
C PRO A 71 -17.22 -6.92 7.94
N ALA A 72 -16.21 -6.90 8.79
CA ALA A 72 -14.82 -6.78 8.36
C ALA A 72 -14.33 -7.93 7.47
N ILE A 73 -15.02 -9.07 7.46
CA ILE A 73 -14.68 -10.23 6.61
C ILE A 73 -14.61 -9.86 5.12
N TRP A 74 -15.40 -8.88 4.68
CA TRP A 74 -15.44 -8.45 3.28
C TRP A 74 -14.16 -7.76 2.81
N LEU A 75 -13.27 -7.36 3.74
CA LEU A 75 -11.94 -6.87 3.40
C LEU A 75 -11.06 -7.96 2.79
N ILE A 76 -11.27 -9.25 3.15
CA ILE A 76 -10.49 -10.37 2.59
C ILE A 76 -10.75 -10.51 1.08
N PRO A 77 -11.98 -10.78 0.60
CA PRO A 77 -12.22 -10.91 -0.84
C PRO A 77 -11.93 -9.61 -1.60
N SER A 78 -12.14 -8.45 -0.98
CA SER A 78 -11.81 -7.15 -1.58
C SER A 78 -10.32 -7.04 -1.92
N THR A 79 -9.45 -7.27 -0.96
CA THR A 79 -8.00 -7.16 -1.16
C THR A 79 -7.46 -8.27 -2.05
N LEU A 80 -7.93 -9.51 -1.88
CA LEU A 80 -7.57 -10.64 -2.75
C LEU A 80 -7.95 -10.39 -4.21
N LEU A 81 -9.09 -9.73 -4.48
CA LEU A 81 -9.47 -9.30 -5.82
C LEU A 81 -8.38 -8.42 -6.45
N GLY A 82 -7.85 -7.47 -5.68
CA GLY A 82 -6.77 -6.58 -6.14
C GLY A 82 -5.47 -7.33 -6.45
N PHE A 83 -5.05 -8.24 -5.56
CA PHE A 83 -3.91 -9.12 -5.82
C PHE A 83 -4.13 -9.98 -7.06
N PHE A 84 -5.33 -10.54 -7.23
CA PHE A 84 -5.70 -11.32 -8.39
C PHE A 84 -5.59 -10.50 -9.68
N ILE A 85 -6.22 -9.31 -9.74
CA ILE A 85 -6.16 -8.41 -10.91
C ILE A 85 -4.70 -8.09 -11.26
N ASN A 86 -3.88 -7.71 -10.27
CA ASN A 86 -2.50 -7.33 -10.50
C ASN A 86 -1.65 -8.51 -11.00
N TRP A 87 -1.70 -9.66 -10.36
CA TRP A 87 -0.81 -10.76 -10.67
C TRP A 87 -1.24 -11.61 -11.87
N TYR A 88 -2.55 -11.69 -12.17
CA TYR A 88 -3.04 -12.42 -13.35
C TYR A 88 -3.11 -11.56 -14.61
N TRP A 89 -3.50 -10.30 -14.43
CA TRP A 89 -3.83 -9.47 -15.59
C TRP A 89 -2.81 -8.38 -15.85
N VAL A 90 -2.39 -7.65 -14.83
CA VAL A 90 -1.47 -6.51 -14.99
C VAL A 90 -0.03 -6.97 -15.16
N ALA A 91 0.49 -7.79 -14.24
CA ALA A 91 1.91 -8.13 -14.17
C ALA A 91 2.47 -8.72 -15.50
N PRO A 92 1.82 -9.69 -16.17
CA PRO A 92 2.36 -10.26 -17.41
C PRO A 92 2.47 -9.22 -18.53
N ARG A 93 1.42 -8.41 -18.72
CA ARG A 93 1.41 -7.40 -19.79
C ARG A 93 2.32 -6.22 -19.47
N MET A 94 2.35 -5.79 -18.23
CA MET A 94 3.22 -4.71 -17.78
C MET A 94 4.69 -5.09 -17.92
N TRP A 95 5.07 -6.32 -17.56
CA TRP A 95 6.42 -6.84 -17.75
C TRP A 95 6.83 -6.77 -19.23
N GLN A 96 5.97 -7.23 -20.15
CA GLN A 96 6.25 -7.27 -21.59
C GLN A 96 6.30 -5.85 -22.19
N GLN A 97 5.27 -5.05 -21.95
CA GLN A 97 5.14 -3.74 -22.61
C GLN A 97 6.12 -2.72 -22.08
N SER A 98 6.41 -2.71 -20.77
CA SER A 98 7.38 -1.78 -20.20
C SER A 98 8.81 -2.04 -20.70
N ARG A 99 9.15 -3.28 -21.01
CA ARG A 99 10.44 -3.61 -21.64
C ARG A 99 10.50 -3.20 -23.09
N HIS A 100 9.43 -3.45 -23.84
CA HIS A 100 9.33 -3.00 -25.23
C HIS A 100 9.48 -1.48 -25.37
N ASP A 101 8.84 -0.71 -24.46
CA ASP A 101 8.85 0.75 -24.50
C ASP A 101 10.04 1.36 -23.73
N ASN A 102 10.90 0.53 -23.13
CA ASN A 102 12.01 0.94 -22.25
C ASN A 102 11.58 1.91 -21.12
N ALA A 103 10.34 1.80 -20.63
CA ALA A 103 9.83 2.65 -19.60
C ALA A 103 10.41 2.27 -18.22
N LEU A 104 10.86 3.27 -17.44
CA LEU A 104 11.43 3.10 -16.11
C LEU A 104 10.41 3.36 -14.99
N THR A 105 9.33 4.10 -15.28
CA THR A 105 8.27 4.42 -14.32
C THR A 105 6.89 4.15 -14.92
N LEU A 106 5.89 3.93 -14.06
CA LEU A 106 4.49 3.83 -14.50
C LEU A 106 4.03 5.10 -15.21
N THR A 107 4.41 6.26 -14.70
CA THR A 107 4.05 7.55 -15.29
C THR A 107 4.64 7.69 -16.70
N GLU A 108 5.91 7.30 -16.87
CA GLU A 108 6.57 7.30 -18.16
C GLU A 108 5.88 6.36 -19.16
N PHE A 109 5.55 5.15 -18.74
CA PHE A 109 4.80 4.18 -19.56
C PHE A 109 3.45 4.76 -20.04
N LEU A 110 2.69 5.36 -19.13
CA LEU A 110 1.39 5.96 -19.45
C LEU A 110 1.52 7.24 -20.29
N ALA A 111 2.63 7.96 -20.19
CA ALA A 111 2.89 9.13 -21.01
C ALA A 111 3.16 8.80 -22.49
N GLY A 112 3.49 7.55 -22.82
CA GLY A 112 3.68 7.07 -24.19
C GLY A 112 5.04 7.48 -24.80
N PRO A 113 5.19 7.38 -26.11
CA PRO A 113 6.48 7.54 -26.78
C PRO A 113 7.06 8.96 -26.65
N PRO A 114 8.38 9.13 -26.78
CA PRO A 114 9.04 10.44 -26.70
C PRO A 114 8.54 11.48 -27.72
N THR A 115 7.95 11.01 -28.82
CA THR A 115 7.40 11.86 -29.89
C THR A 115 6.02 12.42 -29.57
N ASP A 116 5.36 11.98 -28.50
CA ASP A 116 4.05 12.50 -28.12
C ASP A 116 4.15 13.93 -27.57
N PRO A 117 3.47 14.91 -28.18
CA PRO A 117 3.56 16.31 -27.76
C PRO A 117 3.04 16.56 -26.34
N ALA A 118 2.13 15.73 -25.85
CA ALA A 118 1.58 15.85 -24.49
C ALA A 118 2.37 15.06 -23.43
N ARG A 119 3.41 14.29 -23.82
CA ARG A 119 4.19 13.46 -22.90
C ARG A 119 4.62 14.23 -21.66
N LYS A 120 5.21 15.41 -21.85
CA LYS A 120 5.68 16.25 -20.74
C LYS A 120 4.56 16.68 -19.79
N THR A 121 3.39 17.00 -20.33
CA THR A 121 2.21 17.36 -19.52
C THR A 121 1.71 16.18 -18.72
N ILE A 122 1.63 14.99 -19.34
CA ILE A 122 1.16 13.76 -18.68
C ILE A 122 2.13 13.34 -17.57
N MET A 123 3.44 13.39 -17.84
CA MET A 123 4.45 13.07 -16.83
C MET A 123 4.40 14.03 -15.63
N ARG A 124 4.21 15.33 -15.86
CA ARG A 124 4.06 16.32 -14.79
C ARG A 124 2.78 16.14 -13.99
N LEU A 125 1.66 15.86 -14.69
CA LEU A 125 0.39 15.58 -14.03
C LEU A 125 0.50 14.33 -13.16
N GLY A 126 1.05 13.24 -13.69
CA GLY A 126 1.28 12.02 -12.93
C GLY A 126 2.18 12.23 -11.72
N ALA A 127 3.28 12.98 -11.88
CA ALA A 127 4.14 13.34 -10.76
C ALA A 127 3.39 14.16 -9.69
N ALA A 128 2.57 15.13 -10.08
CA ALA A 128 1.77 15.91 -9.13
C ALA A 128 0.79 15.04 -8.34
N VAL A 129 0.09 14.11 -9.02
CA VAL A 129 -0.82 13.14 -8.38
C VAL A 129 -0.05 12.25 -7.40
N ILE A 130 1.13 11.73 -7.79
CA ILE A 130 1.98 10.89 -6.94
C ILE A 130 2.44 11.67 -5.70
N LEU A 131 2.97 12.88 -5.87
CA LEU A 131 3.46 13.69 -4.77
C LEU A 131 2.35 14.01 -3.77
N PHE A 132 1.17 14.42 -4.26
CA PHE A 132 0.01 14.69 -3.41
C PHE A 132 -0.39 13.43 -2.63
N SER A 133 -0.70 12.34 -3.33
CA SER A 133 -1.23 11.13 -2.70
C SER A 133 -0.23 10.51 -1.73
N PHE A 134 1.06 10.45 -2.08
CA PHE A 134 2.06 9.88 -1.18
C PHE A 134 2.37 10.76 0.02
N THR A 135 2.15 12.08 -0.04
CA THR A 135 2.25 12.91 1.16
C THR A 135 1.22 12.49 2.21
N PHE A 136 -0.03 12.26 1.82
CA PHE A 136 -1.08 11.76 2.72
C PHE A 136 -0.82 10.32 3.18
N TYR A 137 -0.39 9.47 2.26
CA TYR A 137 -0.14 8.07 2.58
C TYR A 137 1.03 7.92 3.56
N VAL A 138 2.16 8.61 3.31
CA VAL A 138 3.33 8.60 4.20
C VAL A 138 3.00 9.23 5.55
N ALA A 139 2.12 10.24 5.60
CA ALA A 139 1.65 10.79 6.86
C ALA A 139 0.93 9.73 7.73
N ALA A 140 0.12 8.87 7.12
CA ALA A 140 -0.48 7.73 7.83
C ALA A 140 0.57 6.74 8.35
N GLN A 141 1.63 6.48 7.55
CA GLN A 141 2.73 5.62 8.00
C GLN A 141 3.50 6.24 9.19
N PHE A 142 3.76 7.54 9.16
CA PHE A 142 4.43 8.23 10.27
C PHE A 142 3.56 8.32 11.52
N GLN A 143 2.26 8.48 11.37
CA GLN A 143 1.32 8.38 12.50
C GLN A 143 1.32 6.97 13.10
N ALA A 144 1.31 5.91 12.26
CA ALA A 144 1.42 4.54 12.71
C ALA A 144 2.76 4.25 13.44
N ALA A 145 3.87 4.79 12.93
CA ALA A 145 5.16 4.73 13.61
C ALA A 145 5.10 5.43 14.98
N GLY A 146 4.44 6.59 15.03
CA GLY A 146 4.19 7.32 16.28
C GLY A 146 3.41 6.49 17.29
N HIS A 147 2.28 5.90 16.89
CA HIS A 147 1.50 4.99 17.74
C HIS A 147 2.36 3.81 18.23
N THR A 148 3.19 3.24 17.34
CA THR A 148 4.08 2.13 17.68
C THR A 148 5.11 2.51 18.75
N PHE A 149 5.80 3.64 18.58
CA PHE A 149 6.81 4.08 19.54
C PHE A 149 6.19 4.63 20.83
N ALA A 150 5.07 5.34 20.76
CA ALA A 150 4.37 5.81 21.95
C ALA A 150 3.90 4.66 22.83
N SER A 151 3.26 3.65 22.24
CA SER A 151 2.78 2.46 22.97
C SER A 151 3.92 1.59 23.52
N THR A 152 5.07 1.56 22.84
CA THR A 152 6.20 0.67 23.20
C THR A 152 7.15 1.32 24.19
N LEU A 153 7.41 2.61 24.04
CA LEU A 153 8.41 3.36 24.83
C LEU A 153 7.76 4.23 25.93
N GLY A 154 6.45 4.39 25.92
CA GLY A 154 5.73 5.26 26.86
C GLY A 154 6.07 6.75 26.70
N ILE A 155 6.44 7.20 25.49
CA ILE A 155 6.79 8.59 25.17
C ILE A 155 5.61 9.35 24.59
N GLU A 156 5.70 10.67 24.64
CA GLU A 156 4.66 11.58 24.14
C GLU A 156 4.45 11.39 22.63
N PRO A 157 3.18 11.39 22.12
CA PRO A 157 2.82 11.04 20.74
C PRO A 157 3.56 11.85 19.66
N VAL A 158 3.70 13.18 19.83
CA VAL A 158 4.41 14.03 18.84
C VAL A 158 5.88 13.65 18.76
N THR A 159 6.53 13.43 19.91
CA THR A 159 7.93 12.97 19.97
C THR A 159 8.07 11.60 19.30
N ALA A 160 7.11 10.69 19.51
CA ALA A 160 7.07 9.37 18.90
C ALA A 160 6.94 9.43 17.36
N ILE A 161 6.05 10.31 16.85
CA ILE A 161 5.90 10.54 15.40
C ILE A 161 7.20 11.05 14.78
N VAL A 162 7.83 12.06 15.40
CA VAL A 162 9.09 12.64 14.89
C VAL A 162 10.22 11.62 14.93
N LEU A 163 10.32 10.82 15.99
CA LEU A 163 11.31 9.74 16.11
C LEU A 163 11.09 8.68 15.02
N GLY A 164 9.87 8.17 14.89
CA GLY A 164 9.53 7.14 13.91
C GLY A 164 9.74 7.62 12.47
N ALA A 165 9.27 8.82 12.15
CA ALA A 165 9.50 9.42 10.83
C ALA A 165 10.99 9.65 10.55
N GLY A 166 11.75 10.10 11.55
CA GLY A 166 13.19 10.29 11.41
C GLY A 166 13.93 9.00 11.06
N ILE A 167 13.60 7.89 11.73
CA ILE A 167 14.18 6.56 11.44
C ILE A 167 13.86 6.15 9.99
N VAL A 168 12.61 6.28 9.57
CA VAL A 168 12.18 5.93 8.20
C VAL A 168 12.91 6.80 7.17
N LEU A 169 12.98 8.12 7.38
CA LEU A 169 13.64 9.02 6.44
C LEU A 169 15.14 8.73 6.30
N VAL A 170 15.84 8.48 7.41
CA VAL A 170 17.26 8.11 7.38
C VAL A 170 17.45 6.81 6.59
N TYR A 171 16.61 5.83 6.84
CA TYR A 171 16.67 4.53 6.16
C TYR A 171 16.46 4.69 4.65
N VAL A 172 15.43 5.42 4.22
CA VAL A 172 15.11 5.65 2.79
C VAL A 172 16.24 6.37 2.07
N MET A 173 16.87 7.35 2.73
CA MET A 173 17.98 8.12 2.14
C MET A 173 19.26 7.29 1.91
N LEU A 174 19.43 6.19 2.62
CA LEU A 174 20.58 5.29 2.46
C LEU A 174 20.41 4.28 1.32
N GLY A 175 19.18 3.90 1.00
CA GLY A 175 18.85 2.84 0.04
C GLY A 175 18.54 3.35 -1.37
N GLY A 176 18.25 2.40 -2.26
CA GLY A 176 17.67 2.57 -3.59
C GLY A 176 16.68 1.43 -3.81
N PHE A 177 16.12 1.28 -5.01
CA PHE A 177 15.08 0.30 -5.29
C PHE A 177 15.49 -1.16 -4.99
N TRP A 178 16.75 -1.53 -5.31
CA TRP A 178 17.28 -2.86 -4.99
C TRP A 178 17.36 -3.11 -3.48
N ALA A 179 17.88 -2.13 -2.74
CA ALA A 179 17.95 -2.20 -1.28
C ALA A 179 16.55 -2.33 -0.67
N ALA A 180 15.62 -1.45 -1.06
CA ALA A 180 14.24 -1.50 -0.62
C ALA A 180 13.59 -2.85 -0.93
N SER A 181 13.76 -3.41 -2.15
CA SER A 181 13.14 -4.68 -2.52
C SER A 181 13.62 -5.87 -1.69
N ILE A 182 14.89 -5.90 -1.29
CA ILE A 182 15.42 -6.97 -0.42
C ILE A 182 14.94 -6.79 1.02
N THR A 183 15.00 -5.58 1.56
CA THR A 183 14.50 -5.32 2.92
C THR A 183 13.00 -5.51 3.02
N ASP A 184 12.22 -5.10 2.01
CA ASP A 184 10.77 -5.38 1.93
C ASP A 184 10.46 -6.88 1.97
N SER A 185 11.30 -7.70 1.33
CA SER A 185 11.09 -9.15 1.33
C SER A 185 11.26 -9.74 2.73
N LEU A 186 12.26 -9.28 3.47
CA LEU A 186 12.45 -9.67 4.87
C LEU A 186 11.31 -9.14 5.75
N GLN A 187 10.94 -7.90 5.53
CA GLN A 187 9.83 -7.23 6.21
C GLN A 187 8.49 -7.93 5.95
N GLY A 188 8.24 -8.33 4.69
CA GLY A 188 7.07 -9.10 4.31
C GLY A 188 6.99 -10.47 4.98
N LEU A 189 8.13 -11.15 5.15
CA LEU A 189 8.18 -12.42 5.90
C LEU A 189 7.88 -12.19 7.39
N LEU A 190 8.42 -11.13 7.99
CA LEU A 190 8.16 -10.81 9.38
C LEU A 190 6.70 -10.42 9.63
N MET A 191 6.08 -9.67 8.68
CA MET A 191 4.64 -9.37 8.70
C MET A 191 3.81 -10.66 8.66
N ALA A 192 4.14 -11.60 7.77
CA ALA A 192 3.44 -12.88 7.66
C ALA A 192 3.57 -13.72 8.94
N LEU A 193 4.75 -13.75 9.56
CA LEU A 193 4.96 -14.41 10.84
C LEU A 193 4.08 -13.79 11.93
N GLY A 194 4.03 -12.46 12.01
CA GLY A 194 3.16 -11.73 12.94
C GLY A 194 1.68 -12.04 12.73
N ALA A 195 1.25 -12.09 11.47
CA ALA A 195 -0.13 -12.40 11.09
C ALA A 195 -0.53 -13.87 11.31
N ILE A 196 0.41 -14.74 11.62
CA ILE A 196 0.13 -16.13 12.03
C ILE A 196 0.20 -16.25 13.56
N VAL A 197 1.29 -15.84 14.17
CA VAL A 197 1.59 -16.14 15.57
C VAL A 197 0.59 -15.46 16.51
N LEU A 198 0.40 -14.15 16.37
CA LEU A 198 -0.46 -13.41 17.31
C LEU A 198 -1.94 -13.77 17.16
N PRO A 199 -2.54 -13.87 15.95
CA PRO A 199 -3.92 -14.30 15.80
C PRO A 199 -4.19 -15.73 16.31
N LEU A 200 -3.25 -16.67 16.09
CA LEU A 200 -3.39 -18.03 16.62
C LEU A 200 -3.35 -18.03 18.15
N THR A 201 -2.44 -17.28 18.76
CA THR A 201 -2.36 -17.14 20.23
C THR A 201 -3.65 -16.51 20.78
N ALA A 202 -4.16 -15.47 20.13
CA ALA A 202 -5.41 -14.82 20.52
C ALA A 202 -6.62 -15.75 20.37
N LEU A 203 -6.68 -16.55 19.30
CA LEU A 203 -7.74 -17.52 19.06
C LEU A 203 -7.76 -18.63 20.13
N ILE A 204 -6.59 -19.11 20.54
CA ILE A 204 -6.46 -20.07 21.64
C ILE A 204 -6.93 -19.43 22.95
N ALA A 205 -6.57 -18.19 23.23
CA ALA A 205 -6.96 -17.47 24.45
C ALA A 205 -8.48 -17.23 24.54
N VAL A 206 -9.18 -17.05 23.41
CA VAL A 206 -10.65 -16.96 23.36
C VAL A 206 -11.35 -18.30 23.58
N GLY A 207 -10.66 -19.42 23.43
CA GLY A 207 -11.25 -20.78 23.53
C GLY A 207 -11.52 -21.45 22.18
N GLY A 208 -10.91 -20.95 21.11
CA GLY A 208 -10.96 -21.54 19.78
C GLY A 208 -12.02 -20.95 18.84
N PRO A 209 -12.13 -21.48 17.61
CA PRO A 209 -13.00 -20.92 16.57
C PRO A 209 -14.48 -20.90 16.94
N THR A 210 -14.97 -21.94 17.60
CA THR A 210 -16.39 -22.05 18.00
C THR A 210 -16.75 -20.98 19.03
N ALA A 211 -15.91 -20.80 20.06
CA ALA A 211 -16.12 -19.75 21.08
C ALA A 211 -16.06 -18.34 20.45
N LEU A 212 -15.12 -18.11 19.54
CA LEU A 212 -15.02 -16.85 18.81
C LEU A 212 -16.31 -16.55 18.03
N LEU A 213 -16.79 -17.48 17.20
CA LEU A 213 -17.99 -17.26 16.36
C LEU A 213 -19.24 -17.06 17.22
N THR A 214 -19.42 -17.83 18.29
CA THR A 214 -20.55 -17.67 19.21
C THR A 214 -20.54 -16.29 19.90
N SER A 215 -19.34 -15.76 20.23
CA SER A 215 -19.21 -14.44 20.87
C SER A 215 -19.41 -13.27 19.89
N LEU A 216 -19.29 -13.51 18.59
CA LEU A 216 -19.54 -12.49 17.55
C LEU A 216 -20.99 -12.50 17.05
N ASP A 217 -21.73 -13.56 17.32
CA ASP A 217 -23.15 -13.64 17.00
C ASP A 217 -23.95 -12.71 17.93
N MET A 218 -24.85 -11.95 17.35
CA MET A 218 -25.68 -10.97 18.05
C MET A 218 -27.14 -11.41 17.97
N ASP A 219 -27.65 -12.02 19.04
CA ASP A 219 -29.03 -12.48 19.13
C ASP A 219 -30.01 -11.33 18.79
N GLY A 220 -30.97 -11.62 17.92
CA GLY A 220 -32.03 -10.68 17.53
C GLY A 220 -31.65 -9.65 16.45
N VAL A 221 -30.40 -9.67 15.94
CA VAL A 221 -29.96 -8.80 14.85
C VAL A 221 -30.22 -9.49 13.51
N SER A 222 -30.71 -8.70 12.50
CA SER A 222 -30.91 -9.26 11.16
C SER A 222 -29.60 -9.72 10.53
N ALA A 223 -29.64 -10.77 9.70
CA ALA A 223 -28.46 -11.26 8.98
C ALA A 223 -27.80 -10.15 8.14
N ILE A 224 -28.56 -9.24 7.56
CA ILE A 224 -28.01 -8.11 6.79
C ILE A 224 -27.19 -7.21 7.70
N THR A 225 -27.73 -6.79 8.84
CA THR A 225 -27.03 -5.92 9.80
C THR A 225 -25.81 -6.64 10.39
N LEU A 226 -25.92 -7.92 10.71
CA LEU A 226 -24.83 -8.73 11.26
C LEU A 226 -23.63 -8.80 10.30
N TRP A 227 -23.88 -8.95 8.98
CA TRP A 227 -22.82 -9.13 7.98
C TRP A 227 -22.38 -7.84 7.28
N THR A 228 -23.14 -6.74 7.39
CA THR A 228 -22.84 -5.51 6.64
C THR A 228 -22.92 -4.23 7.46
N ARG A 229 -23.41 -4.27 8.70
CA ARG A 229 -23.75 -3.09 9.53
C ARG A 229 -24.82 -2.19 8.91
N GLN A 230 -25.57 -2.70 7.97
CA GLN A 230 -26.58 -1.94 7.24
C GLN A 230 -27.98 -2.50 7.57
N GLU A 231 -28.98 -1.63 7.62
CA GLU A 231 -30.35 -2.01 7.94
C GLU A 231 -31.13 -2.51 6.72
N SER A 232 -30.71 -2.15 5.51
CA SER A 232 -31.36 -2.55 4.28
C SER A 232 -30.47 -3.39 3.38
N LEU A 233 -31.09 -4.25 2.56
CA LEU A 233 -30.36 -5.07 1.58
C LEU A 233 -29.59 -4.21 0.58
N ALA A 234 -30.19 -3.11 0.11
CA ALA A 234 -29.53 -2.22 -0.87
C ALA A 234 -28.28 -1.56 -0.30
N ALA A 235 -28.36 -1.06 0.94
CA ALA A 235 -27.19 -0.49 1.63
C ALA A 235 -26.14 -1.57 1.95
N GLY A 236 -26.57 -2.79 2.33
CA GLY A 236 -25.66 -3.92 2.57
C GLY A 236 -24.92 -4.35 1.30
N VAL A 237 -25.60 -4.44 0.16
CA VAL A 237 -24.95 -4.68 -1.13
C VAL A 237 -24.01 -3.52 -1.50
N GLY A 238 -24.43 -2.27 -1.26
CA GLY A 238 -23.59 -1.09 -1.45
C GLY A 238 -22.31 -1.16 -0.63
N PHE A 239 -22.41 -1.52 0.64
CA PHE A 239 -21.27 -1.72 1.53
C PHE A 239 -20.27 -2.75 1.00
N VAL A 240 -20.74 -3.94 0.61
CA VAL A 240 -19.87 -5.02 0.11
C VAL A 240 -19.21 -4.63 -1.22
N ILE A 241 -19.99 -4.08 -2.17
CA ILE A 241 -19.44 -3.61 -3.44
C ILE A 241 -18.48 -2.46 -3.20
N GLY A 242 -18.82 -1.51 -2.33
CA GLY A 242 -17.97 -0.40 -1.98
C GLY A 242 -16.60 -0.87 -1.47
N LEU A 243 -16.57 -1.84 -0.55
CA LEU A 243 -15.31 -2.43 -0.08
C LEU A 243 -14.53 -3.11 -1.21
N ALA A 244 -15.20 -3.77 -2.17
CA ALA A 244 -14.53 -4.36 -3.33
C ALA A 244 -13.78 -3.31 -4.18
N GLY A 245 -14.19 -2.05 -4.14
CA GLY A 245 -13.50 -0.91 -4.76
C GLY A 245 -12.06 -0.73 -4.28
N ILE A 246 -11.72 -1.14 -3.04
CA ILE A 246 -10.34 -1.14 -2.53
C ILE A 246 -9.45 -2.02 -3.42
N GLY A 247 -9.93 -3.22 -3.74
CA GLY A 247 -9.22 -4.15 -4.62
C GLY A 247 -9.04 -3.62 -6.04
N LEU A 248 -10.04 -2.93 -6.59
CA LEU A 248 -9.94 -2.32 -7.93
C LEU A 248 -8.88 -1.22 -7.99
N GLY A 249 -8.43 -0.72 -6.86
CA GLY A 249 -7.38 0.30 -6.77
C GLY A 249 -5.95 -0.21 -6.98
N TYR A 250 -5.70 -1.51 -6.87
CA TYR A 250 -4.34 -2.08 -6.95
C TYR A 250 -3.59 -1.79 -8.26
N PRO A 251 -4.21 -1.82 -9.45
CA PRO A 251 -3.54 -1.49 -10.70
C PRO A 251 -3.01 -0.05 -10.78
N GLY A 252 -3.61 0.86 -10.03
CA GLY A 252 -3.22 2.26 -9.99
C GLY A 252 -2.07 2.60 -9.04
N GLN A 253 -1.43 1.62 -8.41
CA GLN A 253 -0.39 1.85 -7.40
C GLN A 253 1.03 1.82 -8.02
N PRO A 254 1.69 2.96 -8.25
CA PRO A 254 2.97 2.99 -8.97
C PRO A 254 4.06 2.16 -8.26
N HIS A 255 4.14 2.24 -6.93
CA HIS A 255 5.12 1.51 -6.13
C HIS A 255 4.96 0.00 -6.22
N VAL A 256 3.76 -0.52 -6.47
CA VAL A 256 3.48 -1.95 -6.68
C VAL A 256 3.80 -2.36 -8.11
N VAL A 257 3.31 -1.59 -9.09
CA VAL A 257 3.46 -1.88 -10.53
C VAL A 257 4.93 -1.89 -10.95
N ASN A 258 5.77 -1.05 -10.35
CA ASN A 258 7.21 -1.04 -10.62
C ASN A 258 7.89 -2.38 -10.32
N ARG A 259 7.38 -3.20 -9.36
CA ARG A 259 7.90 -4.54 -9.09
C ARG A 259 7.66 -5.50 -10.26
N PHE A 260 6.54 -5.36 -10.95
CA PHE A 260 6.27 -6.16 -12.16
C PHE A 260 7.22 -5.80 -13.30
N MET A 261 7.52 -4.50 -13.46
CA MET A 261 8.50 -4.01 -14.45
C MET A 261 9.92 -4.48 -14.12
N ALA A 262 10.23 -4.64 -12.83
CA ALA A 262 11.56 -5.00 -12.32
C ALA A 262 11.86 -6.52 -12.31
N MET A 263 10.88 -7.38 -12.56
CA MET A 263 11.10 -8.84 -12.61
C MET A 263 12.05 -9.23 -13.73
N GLU A 264 12.97 -10.15 -13.45
CA GLU A 264 13.97 -10.63 -14.42
C GLU A 264 13.32 -11.41 -15.56
N ASN A 265 12.52 -12.43 -15.22
CA ASN A 265 11.94 -13.36 -16.19
C ASN A 265 10.42 -13.40 -16.10
N SER A 266 9.74 -13.40 -17.25
CA SER A 266 8.28 -13.60 -17.30
C SER A 266 7.84 -14.98 -16.83
N ALA A 267 8.70 -16.01 -16.99
CA ALA A 267 8.45 -17.36 -16.53
C ALA A 267 8.31 -17.46 -14.99
N ASP A 268 8.84 -16.49 -14.26
CA ASP A 268 8.76 -16.41 -12.81
C ASP A 268 7.44 -15.82 -12.28
N ILE A 269 6.64 -15.18 -13.15
CA ILE A 269 5.37 -14.53 -12.76
C ILE A 269 4.38 -15.51 -12.11
N PRO A 270 4.16 -16.74 -12.60
CA PRO A 270 3.25 -17.69 -11.94
C PRO A 270 3.68 -18.04 -10.52
N ARG A 271 4.99 -18.19 -10.26
CA ARG A 271 5.52 -18.47 -8.93
C ARG A 271 5.37 -17.24 -8.02
N ALA A 272 5.69 -16.05 -8.50
CA ALA A 272 5.52 -14.81 -7.77
C ALA A 272 4.04 -14.58 -7.39
N ARG A 273 3.11 -14.83 -8.31
CA ARG A 273 1.66 -14.78 -8.09
C ARG A 273 1.22 -15.67 -6.93
N LEU A 274 1.66 -16.95 -6.92
CA LEU A 274 1.29 -17.86 -5.85
C LEU A 274 1.76 -17.36 -4.49
N ILE A 275 3.01 -16.91 -4.41
CA ILE A 275 3.61 -16.35 -3.19
C ILE A 275 2.80 -15.12 -2.72
N ALA A 276 2.50 -14.19 -3.63
CA ALA A 276 1.79 -12.95 -3.28
C ALA A 276 0.35 -13.21 -2.80
N ILE A 277 -0.39 -14.09 -3.47
CA ILE A 277 -1.77 -14.43 -3.08
C ILE A 277 -1.80 -15.19 -1.76
N ALA A 278 -0.90 -16.16 -1.56
CA ALA A 278 -0.80 -16.89 -0.30
C ALA A 278 -0.44 -15.95 0.86
N TRP A 279 0.51 -15.04 0.63
CA TRP A 279 0.90 -14.03 1.60
C TRP A 279 -0.29 -13.11 1.97
N ALA A 280 -1.01 -12.59 0.98
CA ALA A 280 -2.18 -11.74 1.19
C ALA A 280 -3.27 -12.47 1.99
N LEU A 281 -3.55 -13.73 1.66
CA LEU A 281 -4.52 -14.54 2.40
C LEU A 281 -4.13 -14.65 3.88
N VAL A 282 -2.86 -14.93 4.18
CA VAL A 282 -2.36 -15.04 5.55
C VAL A 282 -2.52 -13.71 6.30
N ILE A 283 -2.09 -12.59 5.70
CA ILE A 283 -2.15 -11.28 6.36
C ILE A 283 -3.60 -10.88 6.67
N TYR A 284 -4.46 -10.87 5.65
CA TYR A 284 -5.82 -10.33 5.83
C TYR A 284 -6.68 -11.25 6.70
N THR A 285 -6.56 -12.57 6.55
CA THR A 285 -7.27 -13.51 7.45
C THR A 285 -6.76 -13.40 8.89
N GLY A 286 -5.44 -13.35 9.09
CA GLY A 286 -4.85 -13.23 10.41
C GLY A 286 -5.29 -11.95 11.11
N MET A 287 -5.26 -10.80 10.42
CA MET A 287 -5.65 -9.52 11.02
C MET A 287 -7.15 -9.41 11.32
N ILE A 288 -8.01 -9.99 10.49
CA ILE A 288 -9.44 -10.07 10.77
C ILE A 288 -9.69 -10.91 12.03
N VAL A 289 -9.12 -12.12 12.11
CA VAL A 289 -9.24 -12.99 13.28
C VAL A 289 -8.70 -12.30 14.53
N LEU A 290 -7.57 -11.61 14.43
CA LEU A 290 -6.98 -10.84 15.52
C LEU A 290 -7.93 -9.76 16.06
N GLY A 291 -8.53 -8.96 15.18
CA GLY A 291 -9.48 -7.92 15.57
C GLY A 291 -10.72 -8.50 16.23
N TRP A 292 -11.26 -9.62 15.71
CA TRP A 292 -12.38 -10.33 16.33
C TRP A 292 -12.05 -10.86 17.73
N CYS A 293 -10.87 -11.48 17.91
CA CYS A 293 -10.42 -11.90 19.22
C CYS A 293 -10.25 -10.72 20.18
N GLY A 294 -9.77 -9.58 19.66
CA GLY A 294 -9.60 -8.36 20.42
C GLY A 294 -10.90 -7.84 21.04
N ARG A 295 -12.02 -7.92 20.31
CA ARG A 295 -13.34 -7.54 20.85
C ARG A 295 -13.72 -8.30 22.12
N ILE A 296 -13.23 -9.51 22.27
CA ILE A 296 -13.55 -10.40 23.41
C ILE A 296 -12.54 -10.19 24.54
N LEU A 297 -11.26 -10.14 24.19
CA LEU A 297 -10.16 -10.11 25.17
C LEU A 297 -9.87 -8.71 25.74
N VAL A 298 -10.21 -7.64 25.01
CA VAL A 298 -9.96 -6.26 25.40
C VAL A 298 -11.26 -5.46 25.30
N SER A 299 -11.90 -5.23 26.42
CA SER A 299 -13.28 -4.71 26.50
C SER A 299 -13.45 -3.23 26.12
N SER A 300 -12.38 -2.41 26.12
CA SER A 300 -12.48 -1.00 25.73
C SER A 300 -11.13 -0.45 25.26
N LEU A 301 -11.02 -0.24 23.95
CA LEU A 301 -9.95 0.55 23.35
C LEU A 301 -10.54 1.87 22.86
N ALA A 302 -9.89 2.98 23.20
CA ALA A 302 -10.26 4.30 22.69
C ALA A 302 -10.08 4.40 21.17
N ASP A 303 -9.11 3.63 20.65
CA ASP A 303 -8.81 3.51 19.23
C ASP A 303 -8.61 2.05 18.87
N GLY A 304 -9.46 1.52 17.98
CA GLY A 304 -9.43 0.12 17.54
C GLY A 304 -8.13 -0.24 16.82
N GLU A 305 -7.43 0.71 16.21
CA GLU A 305 -6.14 0.47 15.54
C GLU A 305 -5.02 0.08 16.51
N GLN A 306 -5.25 0.23 17.83
CA GLN A 306 -4.32 -0.21 18.88
C GLN A 306 -4.51 -1.67 19.30
N VAL A 307 -5.51 -2.39 18.77
CA VAL A 307 -5.83 -3.77 19.19
C VAL A 307 -4.65 -4.72 19.04
N LEU A 308 -3.83 -4.55 17.99
CA LEU A 308 -2.66 -5.39 17.78
C LEU A 308 -1.62 -5.22 18.90
N PHE A 309 -1.34 -3.99 19.33
CA PHE A 309 -0.42 -3.70 20.43
C PHE A 309 -0.96 -4.24 21.76
N ALA A 310 -2.25 -4.02 22.03
CA ALA A 310 -2.89 -4.50 23.24
C ALA A 310 -2.81 -6.03 23.36
N LEU A 311 -3.12 -6.76 22.30
CA LEU A 311 -3.05 -8.22 22.30
C LEU A 311 -1.61 -8.74 22.33
N ALA A 312 -0.67 -8.08 21.65
CA ALA A 312 0.74 -8.46 21.69
C ALA A 312 1.32 -8.37 23.12
N THR A 313 0.99 -7.30 23.84
CA THR A 313 1.45 -7.12 25.23
C THR A 313 0.71 -8.01 26.22
N LEU A 314 -0.56 -8.31 25.98
CA LEU A 314 -1.39 -9.17 26.84
C LEU A 314 -1.01 -10.65 26.74
N LEU A 315 -0.73 -11.13 25.52
CA LEU A 315 -0.65 -12.56 25.23
C LEU A 315 0.76 -13.10 25.02
N LEU A 316 1.72 -12.24 24.68
CA LEU A 316 3.05 -12.69 24.29
C LEU A 316 4.13 -12.33 25.32
N PRO A 317 5.14 -13.20 25.52
CA PRO A 317 6.36 -12.84 26.22
C PRO A 317 7.05 -11.64 25.56
N SER A 318 7.77 -10.84 26.34
CA SER A 318 8.35 -9.56 25.90
C SER A 318 9.19 -9.63 24.61
N VAL A 319 9.93 -10.73 24.38
CA VAL A 319 10.71 -10.92 23.15
C VAL A 319 9.79 -11.10 21.95
N LEU A 320 8.76 -11.93 22.04
CA LEU A 320 7.78 -12.14 20.97
C LEU A 320 6.94 -10.90 20.73
N ALA A 321 6.55 -10.16 21.78
CA ALA A 321 5.90 -8.86 21.64
C ALA A 321 6.82 -7.88 20.87
N GLY A 322 8.11 -7.86 21.14
CA GLY A 322 9.09 -7.07 20.38
C GLY A 322 9.16 -7.45 18.89
N ILE A 323 9.07 -8.75 18.58
CA ILE A 323 9.00 -9.23 17.19
C ILE A 323 7.70 -8.76 16.53
N MET A 324 6.57 -8.76 17.23
CA MET A 324 5.29 -8.25 16.70
C MET A 324 5.35 -6.74 16.42
N VAL A 325 5.93 -5.97 17.31
CA VAL A 325 6.16 -4.53 17.09
C VAL A 325 7.10 -4.32 15.89
N SER A 326 8.13 -5.16 15.74
CA SER A 326 9.00 -5.13 14.55
C SER A 326 8.25 -5.47 13.26
N ALA A 327 7.24 -6.34 13.30
CA ALA A 327 6.39 -6.63 12.14
C ALA A 327 5.53 -5.41 11.73
N ILE A 328 5.04 -4.64 12.70
CA ILE A 328 4.32 -3.37 12.43
C ILE A 328 5.27 -2.36 11.79
N LEU A 329 6.46 -2.16 12.37
CA LEU A 329 7.47 -1.28 11.79
C LEU A 329 7.89 -1.74 10.39
N SER A 330 7.94 -3.05 10.14
CA SER A 330 8.16 -3.63 8.81
C SER A 330 7.12 -3.15 7.80
N ALA A 331 5.85 -3.20 8.15
CA ALA A 331 4.75 -2.76 7.30
C ALA A 331 4.83 -1.25 7.00
N ILE A 332 5.17 -0.45 8.00
CA ILE A 332 5.35 0.99 7.88
C ILE A 332 6.53 1.31 6.95
N MET A 333 7.68 0.70 7.20
CA MET A 333 8.93 1.02 6.52
C MET A 333 8.92 0.56 5.07
N SER A 334 8.47 -0.67 4.76
CA SER A 334 8.39 -1.22 3.39
C SER A 334 7.46 -0.43 2.48
N THR A 335 6.46 0.22 3.05
CA THR A 335 5.55 1.07 2.29
C THR A 335 6.12 2.47 2.13
N ALA A 336 6.58 3.09 3.22
CA ALA A 336 7.08 4.45 3.19
C ALA A 336 8.33 4.60 2.31
N ASP A 337 9.28 3.65 2.36
CA ASP A 337 10.47 3.70 1.51
C ASP A 337 10.12 3.58 0.03
N SER A 338 9.25 2.65 -0.32
CA SER A 338 8.79 2.43 -1.69
C SER A 338 8.04 3.64 -2.26
N GLN A 339 7.20 4.28 -1.46
CA GLN A 339 6.46 5.48 -1.84
C GLN A 339 7.37 6.69 -1.98
N LEU A 340 8.28 6.90 -1.04
CA LEU A 340 9.24 7.99 -1.09
C LEU A 340 10.23 7.85 -2.26
N LEU A 341 10.65 6.62 -2.59
CA LEU A 341 11.47 6.36 -3.77
C LEU A 341 10.72 6.67 -5.07
N VAL A 342 9.45 6.27 -5.19
CA VAL A 342 8.63 6.60 -6.36
C VAL A 342 8.37 8.11 -6.44
N ALA A 343 8.10 8.78 -5.33
CA ALA A 343 7.95 10.23 -5.30
C ALA A 343 9.24 10.95 -5.73
N ALA A 344 10.38 10.46 -5.27
CA ALA A 344 11.69 10.97 -5.67
C ALA A 344 11.95 10.75 -7.18
N SER A 345 11.58 9.58 -7.72
CA SER A 345 11.70 9.28 -9.15
C SER A 345 10.79 10.17 -10.00
N SER A 346 9.57 10.44 -9.52
CA SER A 346 8.63 11.33 -10.23
C SER A 346 9.16 12.73 -10.42
N VAL A 347 9.95 13.26 -9.48
CA VAL A 347 10.59 14.58 -9.64
C VAL A 347 11.91 14.47 -10.40
N SER A 348 12.77 13.53 -10.04
CA SER A 348 14.13 13.45 -10.61
C SER A 348 14.16 12.91 -12.04
N HIS A 349 13.17 12.09 -12.43
CA HIS A 349 13.05 11.47 -13.75
C HIS A 349 11.84 12.03 -14.53
N ASP A 350 10.61 11.87 -14.02
CA ASP A 350 9.41 12.17 -14.78
C ASP A 350 9.25 13.68 -15.07
N MET A 351 9.41 14.56 -14.08
CA MET A 351 9.33 16.01 -14.31
C MET A 351 10.44 16.53 -15.24
N ARG A 352 11.55 15.80 -15.37
CA ARG A 352 12.66 16.11 -16.27
C ARG A 352 12.54 15.46 -17.66
N ASN A 353 11.39 14.86 -17.95
CA ASN A 353 11.06 14.23 -19.22
C ASN A 353 12.00 13.05 -19.59
N GLY A 354 12.32 12.20 -18.63
CA GLY A 354 13.11 10.99 -18.85
C GLY A 354 14.62 11.22 -19.06
N LYS A 355 15.15 12.41 -18.74
CA LYS A 355 16.58 12.67 -18.87
C LYS A 355 17.38 11.89 -17.83
N SER A 356 18.52 11.35 -18.26
CA SER A 356 19.44 10.54 -17.43
C SER A 356 19.77 11.19 -16.09
N ALA A 357 19.88 10.35 -15.04
CA ALA A 357 20.31 10.80 -13.74
C ALA A 357 21.76 11.31 -13.79
N THR A 358 21.95 12.49 -13.24
CA THR A 358 23.24 13.09 -12.96
C THR A 358 23.44 13.09 -11.43
N ARG A 359 24.65 13.35 -10.95
CA ARG A 359 24.87 13.57 -9.49
C ARG A 359 23.86 14.56 -8.89
N GLY A 360 23.46 15.59 -9.66
CA GLY A 360 22.45 16.55 -9.25
C GLY A 360 21.03 15.98 -9.15
N SER A 361 20.68 14.92 -9.88
CA SER A 361 19.37 14.27 -9.77
C SER A 361 19.24 13.44 -8.50
N LEU A 362 20.31 12.80 -8.04
CA LEU A 362 20.34 12.09 -6.74
C LEU A 362 20.17 13.06 -5.55
N GLN A 363 20.82 14.22 -5.61
CA GLN A 363 20.61 15.26 -4.60
C GLN A 363 19.17 15.77 -4.62
N LEU A 364 18.61 16.03 -5.81
CA LEU A 364 17.22 16.44 -5.96
C LEU A 364 16.27 15.36 -5.39
N ALA A 365 16.51 14.09 -5.68
CA ALA A 365 15.71 12.98 -5.13
C ALA A 365 15.72 12.99 -3.59
N ARG A 366 16.87 13.18 -2.97
CA ARG A 366 16.98 13.28 -1.50
C ARG A 366 16.24 14.49 -0.92
N TRP A 367 16.30 15.64 -1.59
CA TRP A 367 15.52 16.81 -1.17
C TRP A 367 14.01 16.56 -1.27
N VAL A 368 13.55 15.87 -2.30
CA VAL A 368 12.14 15.50 -2.46
C VAL A 368 11.69 14.58 -1.33
N VAL A 369 12.47 13.54 -1.00
CA VAL A 369 12.21 12.65 0.13
C VAL A 369 12.09 13.45 1.43
N LEU A 370 13.02 14.36 1.68
CA LEU A 370 13.00 15.20 2.88
C LEU A 370 11.78 16.12 2.93
N LEU A 371 11.45 16.82 1.84
CA LEU A 371 10.31 17.75 1.79
C LEU A 371 8.96 17.02 1.97
N ILE A 372 8.77 15.89 1.29
CA ILE A 372 7.58 15.06 1.47
C ILE A 372 7.53 14.53 2.89
N GLY A 373 8.65 14.07 3.43
CA GLY A 373 8.74 13.60 4.82
C GLY A 373 8.35 14.69 5.82
N LEU A 374 8.85 15.91 5.67
CA LEU A 374 8.48 17.03 6.55
C LEU A 374 6.99 17.40 6.42
N ALA A 375 6.45 17.43 5.19
CA ALA A 375 5.02 17.67 4.98
C ALA A 375 4.16 16.55 5.59
N ALA A 376 4.59 15.29 5.47
CA ALA A 376 3.92 14.14 6.05
C ALA A 376 3.96 14.16 7.59
N ILE A 377 5.08 14.57 8.21
CA ILE A 377 5.18 14.78 9.67
C ILE A 377 4.18 15.86 10.11
N ALA A 378 4.15 16.99 9.40
CA ALA A 378 3.22 18.07 9.71
C ALA A 378 1.75 17.59 9.64
N LEU A 379 1.38 16.85 8.58
CA LEU A 379 0.04 16.27 8.45
C LEU A 379 -0.26 15.27 9.58
N ALA A 380 0.69 14.43 9.95
CA ALA A 380 0.51 13.44 11.02
C ALA A 380 0.26 14.11 12.39
N ILE A 381 0.89 15.26 12.64
CA ILE A 381 0.78 15.98 13.92
C ILE A 381 -0.45 16.90 13.96
N TYR A 382 -0.66 17.70 12.91
CA TYR A 382 -1.66 18.78 12.94
C TYR A 382 -3.03 18.39 12.36
N SER A 383 -3.11 17.27 11.66
CA SER A 383 -4.36 16.75 11.10
C SER A 383 -4.46 15.25 11.36
N PRO A 384 -4.56 14.82 12.65
CA PRO A 384 -4.67 13.41 12.99
C PRO A 384 -5.97 12.84 12.41
N GLU A 385 -5.86 11.66 11.79
CA GLU A 385 -6.96 10.91 11.18
C GLU A 385 -6.69 9.43 11.35
N ALA A 386 -7.74 8.58 11.36
CA ALA A 386 -7.54 7.14 11.40
C ALA A 386 -6.65 6.67 10.24
N ILE A 387 -5.70 5.79 10.52
CA ILE A 387 -4.77 5.24 9.51
C ILE A 387 -5.57 4.59 8.39
N PHE A 388 -6.65 3.88 8.74
CA PHE A 388 -7.54 3.23 7.78
C PHE A 388 -8.07 4.21 6.73
N SER A 389 -8.67 5.32 7.14
CA SER A 389 -9.31 6.30 6.25
C SER A 389 -8.28 7.06 5.41
N ARG A 390 -7.21 7.55 6.04
CA ARG A 390 -6.18 8.33 5.35
C ARG A 390 -5.45 7.54 4.28
N VAL A 391 -5.13 6.27 4.57
CA VAL A 391 -4.51 5.38 3.59
C VAL A 391 -5.46 5.14 2.42
N LEU A 392 -6.74 4.86 2.68
CA LEU A 392 -7.70 4.59 1.61
C LEU A 392 -7.99 5.81 0.73
N PHE A 393 -8.00 7.02 1.29
CA PHE A 393 -8.08 8.25 0.49
C PHE A 393 -6.93 8.37 -0.50
N ALA A 394 -5.69 8.28 0.00
CA ALA A 394 -4.49 8.37 -0.84
C ALA A 394 -4.41 7.23 -1.87
N TRP A 395 -4.78 6.02 -1.46
CA TRP A 395 -4.88 4.83 -2.31
C TRP A 395 -5.86 5.05 -3.46
N GLN A 396 -7.06 5.56 -3.15
CA GLN A 396 -8.10 5.78 -4.14
C GLN A 396 -7.75 6.89 -5.13
N ALA A 397 -7.07 7.96 -4.69
CA ALA A 397 -6.61 9.04 -5.55
C ALA A 397 -5.63 8.53 -6.64
N LEU A 398 -4.68 7.65 -6.27
CA LEU A 398 -3.80 6.98 -7.21
C LEU A 398 -4.56 5.97 -8.08
N ALA A 399 -5.43 5.18 -7.46
CA ALA A 399 -6.23 4.15 -8.13
C ALA A 399 -7.02 4.73 -9.30
N ALA A 400 -7.77 5.80 -9.06
CA ALA A 400 -8.63 6.41 -10.06
C ALA A 400 -7.83 7.18 -11.14
N ALA A 401 -6.69 7.77 -10.77
CA ALA A 401 -5.85 8.48 -11.74
C ALA A 401 -5.10 7.55 -12.70
N PHE A 402 -4.55 6.44 -12.19
CA PHE A 402 -3.66 5.58 -12.98
C PHE A 402 -4.30 4.26 -13.40
N GLY A 403 -5.10 3.62 -12.54
CA GLY A 403 -5.63 2.27 -12.76
C GLY A 403 -6.43 2.11 -14.05
N PRO A 404 -7.49 2.89 -14.27
CA PRO A 404 -8.29 2.81 -15.48
C PRO A 404 -7.48 3.04 -16.75
N LEU A 405 -6.60 4.04 -16.75
CA LEU A 405 -5.73 4.34 -17.89
C LEU A 405 -4.75 3.21 -18.15
N LEU A 406 -4.16 2.62 -17.12
CA LEU A 406 -3.26 1.47 -17.25
C LEU A 406 -3.99 0.27 -17.83
N ILE A 407 -5.15 -0.09 -17.30
CA ILE A 407 -5.96 -1.21 -17.79
C ILE A 407 -6.28 -1.04 -19.28
N ILE A 408 -6.78 0.12 -19.68
CA ILE A 408 -7.12 0.38 -21.09
C ILE A 408 -5.87 0.32 -21.97
N THR A 409 -4.75 0.92 -21.54
CA THR A 409 -3.50 0.89 -22.32
C THR A 409 -2.99 -0.54 -22.51
N LEU A 410 -3.03 -1.39 -21.48
CA LEU A 410 -2.57 -2.78 -21.56
C LEU A 410 -3.45 -3.71 -22.42
N TRP A 411 -4.76 -3.40 -22.56
CA TRP A 411 -5.70 -4.30 -23.27
C TRP A 411 -6.16 -3.79 -24.63
N ARG A 412 -6.25 -2.48 -24.79
CA ARG A 412 -6.75 -1.88 -26.04
C ARG A 412 -5.68 -1.10 -26.79
N GLY A 413 -4.50 -0.95 -26.17
CA GLY A 413 -3.40 -0.18 -26.73
C GLY A 413 -3.45 1.30 -26.38
N PRO A 414 -2.67 2.13 -27.08
CA PRO A 414 -2.42 3.51 -26.68
C PRO A 414 -3.70 4.37 -26.71
N VAL A 415 -3.85 5.16 -25.65
CA VAL A 415 -4.93 6.14 -25.50
C VAL A 415 -4.44 7.49 -26.05
N ARG A 416 -5.29 8.23 -26.78
CA ARG A 416 -4.95 9.56 -27.30
C ARG A 416 -4.66 10.54 -26.17
N SER A 417 -3.67 11.41 -26.37
CA SER A 417 -3.06 12.27 -25.32
C SER A 417 -4.07 13.11 -24.53
N LYS A 418 -5.03 13.74 -25.20
CA LYS A 418 -6.08 14.53 -24.53
C LYS A 418 -6.95 13.68 -23.59
N TRP A 419 -7.21 12.44 -23.95
CA TRP A 419 -8.01 11.53 -23.14
C TRP A 419 -7.22 10.92 -21.98
N ARG A 420 -5.89 10.75 -22.13
CA ARG A 420 -5.00 10.40 -21.00
C ARG A 420 -5.03 11.48 -19.93
N ILE A 421 -4.86 12.75 -20.32
CA ILE A 421 -4.94 13.88 -19.40
C ILE A 421 -6.32 13.94 -18.75
N ALA A 422 -7.41 13.85 -19.55
CA ALA A 422 -8.78 13.91 -19.02
C ALA A 422 -9.06 12.77 -18.02
N ALA A 423 -8.67 11.53 -18.33
CA ALA A 423 -8.87 10.38 -17.45
C ALA A 423 -8.13 10.53 -16.12
N MET A 424 -6.84 10.89 -16.18
CA MET A 424 -6.03 11.09 -14.96
C MET A 424 -6.56 12.23 -14.11
N SER A 425 -6.87 13.38 -14.73
CA SER A 425 -7.35 14.57 -14.00
C SER A 425 -8.73 14.34 -13.40
N SER A 426 -9.68 13.73 -14.16
CA SER A 426 -11.02 13.47 -13.65
C SER A 426 -11.01 12.41 -12.54
N GLY A 427 -10.27 11.31 -12.70
CA GLY A 427 -10.14 10.29 -11.67
C GLY A 427 -9.62 10.87 -10.37
N PHE A 428 -8.54 11.65 -10.43
CA PHE A 428 -7.97 12.32 -9.27
C PHE A 428 -8.92 13.35 -8.65
N ALA A 429 -9.42 14.31 -9.46
CA ALA A 429 -10.23 15.41 -8.95
C ALA A 429 -11.55 14.91 -8.34
N LEU A 430 -12.23 13.96 -9.00
CA LEU A 430 -13.46 13.36 -8.47
C LEU A 430 -13.19 12.61 -7.16
N THR A 431 -12.07 11.90 -7.01
CA THR A 431 -11.74 11.27 -5.74
C THR A 431 -11.60 12.31 -4.63
N VAL A 432 -10.88 13.40 -4.87
CA VAL A 432 -10.70 14.45 -3.86
C VAL A 432 -12.03 15.10 -3.50
N ILE A 433 -12.86 15.45 -4.49
CA ILE A 433 -14.15 16.10 -4.27
C ILE A 433 -15.10 15.18 -3.49
N LEU A 434 -15.28 13.94 -3.95
CA LEU A 434 -16.23 13.02 -3.34
C LEU A 434 -15.82 12.59 -1.93
N ASN A 435 -14.54 12.44 -1.66
CA ASN A 435 -14.06 12.12 -0.31
C ASN A 435 -14.48 13.17 0.75
N TRP A 436 -14.72 14.42 0.32
CA TRP A 436 -15.13 15.50 1.23
C TRP A 436 -16.63 15.80 1.20
N THR A 437 -17.36 15.33 0.20
CA THR A 437 -18.76 15.72 -0.04
C THR A 437 -19.75 14.59 0.12
N THR A 438 -19.30 13.34 0.14
CA THR A 438 -20.16 12.16 0.22
C THR A 438 -19.75 11.25 1.38
N ASP A 439 -20.72 10.47 1.86
CA ASP A 439 -20.53 9.39 2.84
C ASP A 439 -21.53 8.29 2.48
N THR A 440 -21.07 7.35 1.66
CA THR A 440 -21.92 6.26 1.17
C THR A 440 -21.53 4.92 1.77
N PRO A 441 -22.48 3.96 1.93
CA PRO A 441 -22.17 2.65 2.49
C PRO A 441 -20.98 1.97 1.81
N GLY A 442 -19.89 1.74 2.56
CA GLY A 442 -18.65 1.18 2.05
C GLY A 442 -17.91 2.09 1.05
N ASP A 443 -18.17 3.39 1.10
CA ASP A 443 -17.61 4.43 0.20
C ASP A 443 -17.85 4.09 -1.29
N ILE A 444 -19.01 3.54 -1.62
CA ILE A 444 -19.28 3.05 -2.99
C ILE A 444 -19.22 4.18 -4.03
N ALA A 445 -19.80 5.34 -3.75
CA ALA A 445 -19.77 6.47 -4.67
C ALA A 445 -18.36 7.03 -4.80
N GLU A 446 -17.66 7.18 -3.68
CA GLU A 446 -16.30 7.72 -3.55
C GLU A 446 -15.30 6.89 -4.32
N ARG A 447 -15.49 5.57 -4.38
CA ARG A 447 -14.58 4.64 -5.05
C ARG A 447 -14.94 4.41 -6.52
N TYR A 448 -16.21 4.22 -6.83
CA TYR A 448 -16.60 3.81 -8.18
C TYR A 448 -16.79 4.97 -9.14
N ILE A 449 -17.35 6.11 -8.72
CA ILE A 449 -17.57 7.24 -9.63
C ILE A 449 -16.26 7.73 -10.26
N PRO A 450 -15.17 7.98 -9.50
CA PRO A 450 -13.89 8.38 -10.09
C PRO A 450 -13.29 7.32 -11.01
N LEU A 451 -13.35 6.05 -10.60
CA LEU A 451 -12.82 4.93 -11.39
C LEU A 451 -13.58 4.79 -12.73
N LEU A 452 -14.90 4.80 -12.69
CA LEU A 452 -15.74 4.64 -13.88
C LEU A 452 -15.64 5.84 -14.83
N ALA A 453 -15.58 7.06 -14.30
CA ALA A 453 -15.37 8.26 -15.09
C ALA A 453 -14.03 8.21 -15.84
N ALA A 454 -12.94 7.90 -15.13
CA ALA A 454 -11.61 7.76 -15.73
C ALA A 454 -11.58 6.60 -16.75
N LEU A 455 -12.23 5.46 -16.44
CA LEU A 455 -12.32 4.30 -17.34
C LEU A 455 -13.06 4.65 -18.64
N GLY A 456 -14.19 5.32 -18.53
CA GLY A 456 -14.98 5.77 -19.68
C GLY A 456 -14.19 6.70 -20.60
N LEU A 457 -13.48 7.68 -20.02
CA LEU A 457 -12.63 8.60 -20.76
C LEU A 457 -11.44 7.90 -21.44
N ALA A 458 -10.78 7.00 -20.74
CA ALA A 458 -9.68 6.21 -21.29
C ALA A 458 -10.17 5.27 -22.40
N TRP A 459 -11.32 4.62 -22.20
CA TRP A 459 -11.94 3.76 -23.20
C TRP A 459 -12.31 4.53 -24.48
N TRP A 460 -12.95 5.68 -24.34
CA TRP A 460 -13.30 6.53 -25.49
C TRP A 460 -12.08 7.03 -26.25
N GLY A 461 -11.01 7.31 -25.52
CA GLY A 461 -9.73 7.77 -26.08
C GLY A 461 -8.88 6.67 -26.71
N SER A 462 -9.16 5.39 -26.42
CA SER A 462 -8.36 4.27 -26.94
C SER A 462 -8.58 4.10 -28.45
N ARG A 463 -7.49 3.81 -29.17
CA ARG A 463 -7.56 3.37 -30.57
C ARG A 463 -7.73 1.85 -30.58
N LYS A 464 -8.66 1.32 -31.36
CA LYS A 464 -8.63 -0.11 -31.65
C LYS A 464 -7.30 -0.37 -32.38
N ILE A 465 -6.52 -1.32 -31.87
CA ILE A 465 -5.40 -1.88 -32.63
C ILE A 465 -6.08 -2.61 -33.79
N THR A 466 -6.12 -2.03 -34.97
CA THR A 466 -6.31 -2.80 -36.19
C THR A 466 -5.07 -3.69 -36.27
N GLN A 467 -5.27 -4.97 -35.97
CA GLN A 467 -4.32 -6.00 -36.38
C GLN A 467 -4.35 -5.99 -37.92
N ASP A 468 -3.49 -5.20 -38.51
CA ASP A 468 -3.06 -5.47 -39.88
C ASP A 468 -2.21 -6.73 -39.79
N VAL A 469 -2.86 -7.82 -40.22
CA VAL A 469 -2.31 -9.18 -40.40
C VAL A 469 -1.34 -9.16 -41.56
#